data_346eba37dc079ab7e06d8beb1a4c2c25
#
_entry.id   346eba37dc079ab7e06d8beb1a4c2c25
#
_cell.length_a   1.000
_cell.length_b   1.000
_cell.length_c   1.000
_cell.angle_alpha   90.00
_cell.angle_beta   90.00
_cell.angle_gamma   90.00
#
_symmetry.space_group_name_H-M   'P 1'
#
loop_
_entity.id
_entity.type
_entity.pdbx_description
1 polymer ?
#
loop_
_entity_poly.entity_id
_entity_poly.type
_entity_poly.pdbx_seq_one_letter_code
_entity_poly.pdbx_strand_id
1 'polypeptide(L)'
;MVSGINHGSNSSINVIYSGTMSAAVEASIDGMKAIGFSLCDYSWNANFEVAKPFIRKIIAGVLANDLPYGTLLNVNIPVPEDGEIKGIKVCRQAQAKWKEDFDKRKDPFGRDYYWMTGNFVNLDHGDDTDEWALKHGYVSVVPTMFDLTDHQRIATINQWDLNEQ
;
A
#
# COMPACT_ATOMS: atom_id res chain seq x y z
N MET A 1 -11.87 -10.62 -7.21
CA MET A 1 -12.22 -10.03 -5.90
C MET A 1 -11.84 -8.55 -5.90
N VAL A 2 -12.65 -7.70 -5.28
CA VAL A 2 -12.33 -6.27 -5.09
C VAL A 2 -12.52 -5.95 -3.62
N SER A 3 -11.53 -5.30 -2.99
CA SER A 3 -11.56 -4.87 -1.60
C SER A 3 -11.42 -3.35 -1.49
N GLY A 4 -12.12 -2.72 -0.55
CA GLY A 4 -12.13 -1.27 -0.34
C GLY A 4 -13.44 -0.65 -0.85
N ILE A 5 -13.51 0.65 -1.00
CA ILE A 5 -12.42 1.65 -1.07
C ILE A 5 -12.02 2.05 0.36
N ASN A 6 -10.74 1.90 0.68
CA ASN A 6 -10.22 2.29 1.99
C ASN A 6 -10.12 3.82 2.13
N HIS A 7 -10.37 4.34 3.33
CA HIS A 7 -9.99 5.69 3.73
C HIS A 7 -8.50 5.73 4.07
N GLY A 8 -7.76 6.59 3.39
CA GLY A 8 -6.32 6.72 3.55
C GLY A 8 -5.52 5.76 2.68
N SER A 9 -4.23 6.06 2.53
CA SER A 9 -3.31 5.35 1.66
C SER A 9 -2.87 4.01 2.23
N ASN A 10 -2.75 3.02 1.35
CA ASN A 10 -2.07 1.75 1.60
C ASN A 10 -0.80 1.60 0.73
N SER A 11 -0.21 2.72 0.32
CA SER A 11 1.04 2.77 -0.43
C SER A 11 2.25 2.41 0.42
N SER A 12 3.35 2.09 -0.22
CA SER A 12 4.61 1.74 0.42
C SER A 12 4.45 0.63 1.47
N ILE A 13 5.08 0.76 2.63
CA ILE A 13 5.04 -0.22 3.72
C ILE A 13 3.64 -0.39 4.33
N ASN A 14 2.72 0.56 4.13
CA ASN A 14 1.38 0.48 4.68
C ASN A 14 0.60 -0.74 4.17
N VAL A 15 0.99 -1.30 3.02
CA VAL A 15 0.40 -2.52 2.47
C VAL A 15 0.37 -3.68 3.47
N ILE A 16 1.42 -3.85 4.30
CA ILE A 16 1.52 -4.96 5.26
C ILE A 16 0.62 -4.80 6.49
N TYR A 17 0.14 -3.58 6.76
CA TYR A 17 -0.75 -3.27 7.89
C TYR A 17 -2.22 -3.17 7.48
N SER A 18 -2.50 -3.29 6.18
CA SER A 18 -3.80 -2.98 5.59
C SER A 18 -4.76 -4.16 5.61
N GLY A 19 -5.88 -4.02 6.31
CA GLY A 19 -6.99 -4.98 6.21
C GLY A 19 -7.61 -5.05 4.80
N THR A 20 -7.64 -3.93 4.07
CA THR A 20 -8.08 -3.88 2.67
C THR A 20 -7.17 -4.73 1.79
N MET A 21 -5.86 -4.63 1.97
CA MET A 21 -4.92 -5.43 1.20
C MET A 21 -4.91 -6.89 1.65
N SER A 22 -5.07 -7.18 2.94
CA SER A 22 -5.17 -8.55 3.46
C SER A 22 -6.34 -9.31 2.83
N ALA A 23 -7.48 -8.67 2.64
CA ALA A 23 -8.62 -9.29 1.96
C ALA A 23 -8.33 -9.60 0.48
N ALA A 24 -7.58 -8.72 -0.21
CA ALA A 24 -7.15 -8.97 -1.58
C ALA A 24 -6.07 -10.07 -1.66
N VAL A 25 -5.18 -10.14 -0.66
CA VAL A 25 -4.18 -11.21 -0.52
C VAL A 25 -4.87 -12.56 -0.37
N GLU A 26 -5.83 -12.68 0.56
CA GLU A 26 -6.60 -13.91 0.77
C GLU A 26 -7.25 -14.41 -0.52
N ALA A 27 -7.89 -13.51 -1.25
CA ALA A 27 -8.50 -13.87 -2.53
C ALA A 27 -7.45 -14.33 -3.57
N SER A 28 -6.24 -13.77 -3.56
CA SER A 28 -5.18 -14.18 -4.49
C SER A 28 -4.59 -15.56 -4.14
N ILE A 29 -4.58 -15.91 -2.85
CA ILE A 29 -4.21 -17.26 -2.36
C ILE A 29 -5.20 -18.30 -2.91
N ASP A 30 -6.50 -17.95 -2.95
CA ASP A 30 -7.54 -18.78 -3.54
C ASP A 30 -7.54 -18.79 -5.09
N GLY A 31 -6.54 -18.18 -5.73
CA GLY A 31 -6.37 -18.11 -7.17
C GLY A 31 -7.29 -17.11 -7.88
N MET A 32 -7.94 -16.21 -7.16
CA MET A 32 -8.79 -15.18 -7.74
C MET A 32 -7.95 -13.96 -8.17
N LYS A 33 -8.34 -13.33 -9.28
CA LYS A 33 -7.86 -11.99 -9.61
C LYS A 33 -8.31 -11.02 -8.52
N ALA A 34 -7.39 -10.34 -7.85
CA ALA A 34 -7.69 -9.52 -6.68
C ALA A 34 -7.12 -8.10 -6.78
N ILE A 35 -7.88 -7.11 -6.28
CA ILE A 35 -7.50 -5.71 -6.27
C ILE A 35 -7.92 -5.11 -4.92
N GLY A 36 -6.99 -4.41 -4.25
CA GLY A 36 -7.28 -3.52 -3.13
C GLY A 36 -7.26 -2.06 -3.57
N PHE A 37 -8.32 -1.32 -3.29
CA PHE A 37 -8.45 0.10 -3.61
C PHE A 37 -8.43 0.97 -2.36
N SER A 38 -7.69 2.09 -2.44
CA SER A 38 -7.58 3.09 -1.39
C SER A 38 -7.68 4.49 -1.97
N LEU A 39 -8.45 5.36 -1.33
CA LEU A 39 -8.46 6.80 -1.60
C LEU A 39 -7.54 7.48 -0.58
N CYS A 40 -6.56 8.26 -1.03
CA CYS A 40 -5.58 8.94 -0.18
C CYS A 40 -6.19 10.17 0.51
N ASP A 41 -7.38 10.02 1.08
CA ASP A 41 -8.11 11.02 1.85
C ASP A 41 -8.50 10.41 3.20
N TYR A 42 -8.12 11.09 4.28
CA TYR A 42 -8.40 10.66 5.66
C TYR A 42 -9.59 11.43 6.27
N SER A 43 -10.21 12.32 5.49
CA SER A 43 -11.32 13.14 5.99
C SER A 43 -12.61 12.32 6.12
N TRP A 44 -13.45 12.67 7.10
CA TRP A 44 -14.78 12.06 7.25
C TRP A 44 -15.69 12.31 6.04
N ASN A 45 -15.44 13.40 5.29
CA ASN A 45 -16.21 13.82 4.13
C ASN A 45 -15.49 13.50 2.81
N ALA A 46 -14.65 12.48 2.78
CA ALA A 46 -13.91 12.06 1.60
C ALA A 46 -14.85 11.84 0.40
N ASN A 47 -14.49 12.44 -0.75
CA ASN A 47 -15.27 12.32 -1.97
C ASN A 47 -14.79 11.10 -2.80
N PHE A 48 -15.45 9.97 -2.66
CA PHE A 48 -15.15 8.75 -3.42
C PHE A 48 -15.57 8.82 -4.90
N GLU A 49 -16.33 9.81 -5.32
CA GLU A 49 -16.77 9.93 -6.73
C GLU A 49 -15.57 10.10 -7.68
N VAL A 50 -14.53 10.81 -7.23
CA VAL A 50 -13.30 11.02 -8.00
C VAL A 50 -12.55 9.73 -8.33
N ALA A 51 -12.72 8.69 -7.52
CA ALA A 51 -12.08 7.39 -7.69
C ALA A 51 -12.77 6.50 -8.73
N LYS A 52 -14.07 6.63 -8.90
CA LYS A 52 -14.91 5.70 -9.68
C LYS A 52 -14.44 5.49 -11.13
N PRO A 53 -14.05 6.51 -11.90
CA PRO A 53 -13.61 6.33 -13.28
C PRO A 53 -12.35 5.44 -13.36
N PHE A 54 -11.40 5.66 -12.45
CA PHE A 54 -10.15 4.91 -12.41
C PHE A 54 -10.36 3.47 -11.94
N ILE A 55 -11.21 3.26 -10.94
CA ILE A 55 -11.59 1.93 -10.45
C ILE A 55 -12.21 1.11 -11.57
N ARG A 56 -13.18 1.67 -12.30
CA ARG A 56 -13.83 0.98 -13.44
C ARG A 56 -12.82 0.61 -14.52
N LYS A 57 -11.91 1.52 -14.86
CA LYS A 57 -10.86 1.30 -15.86
C LYS A 57 -9.91 0.17 -15.45
N ILE A 58 -9.46 0.17 -14.19
CA ILE A 58 -8.54 -0.85 -13.67
C ILE A 58 -9.22 -2.21 -13.59
N ILE A 59 -10.47 -2.28 -13.08
CA ILE A 59 -11.25 -3.52 -13.04
C ILE A 59 -11.43 -4.08 -14.46
N ALA A 60 -11.81 -3.25 -15.43
CA ALA A 60 -11.96 -3.68 -16.82
C ALA A 60 -10.64 -4.23 -17.38
N GLY A 61 -9.51 -3.58 -17.07
CA GLY A 61 -8.18 -4.04 -17.45
C GLY A 61 -7.84 -5.42 -16.86
N VAL A 62 -8.13 -5.64 -15.58
CA VAL A 62 -7.88 -6.93 -14.91
C VAL A 62 -8.80 -8.04 -15.41
N LEU A 63 -10.05 -7.71 -15.78
CA LEU A 63 -10.97 -8.69 -16.36
C LEU A 63 -10.56 -9.11 -17.79
N ALA A 64 -10.02 -8.16 -18.56
CA ALA A 64 -9.60 -8.41 -19.95
C ALA A 64 -8.22 -9.10 -20.06
N ASN A 65 -7.42 -9.06 -18.99
CA ASN A 65 -6.08 -9.63 -18.98
C ASN A 65 -5.93 -10.63 -17.83
N ASP A 66 -4.87 -11.45 -17.89
CA ASP A 66 -4.55 -12.35 -16.80
C ASP A 66 -3.65 -11.68 -15.75
N LEU A 67 -3.85 -12.07 -14.49
CA LEU A 67 -2.89 -11.85 -13.41
C LEU A 67 -2.28 -13.22 -13.05
N PRO A 68 -0.95 -13.33 -13.00
CA PRO A 68 -0.30 -14.56 -12.55
C PRO A 68 -0.79 -14.96 -11.16
N TYR A 69 -0.81 -16.26 -10.89
CA TYR A 69 -1.15 -16.79 -9.57
C TYR A 69 -0.31 -16.09 -8.48
N GLY A 70 -0.96 -15.70 -7.39
CA GLY A 70 -0.33 -14.99 -6.29
C GLY A 70 -0.14 -13.49 -6.51
N THR A 71 -0.45 -12.97 -7.70
CA THR A 71 -0.37 -11.53 -7.98
C THR A 71 -1.72 -10.88 -7.73
N LEU A 72 -1.68 -9.75 -7.02
CA LEU A 72 -2.81 -8.85 -6.80
C LEU A 72 -2.37 -7.41 -7.08
N LEU A 73 -3.32 -6.48 -7.15
CA LEU A 73 -3.02 -5.07 -7.36
C LEU A 73 -3.31 -4.26 -6.09
N ASN A 74 -2.31 -3.51 -5.63
CA ASN A 74 -2.48 -2.45 -4.65
C ASN A 74 -2.67 -1.13 -5.39
N VAL A 75 -3.88 -0.57 -5.32
CA VAL A 75 -4.25 0.64 -6.04
C VAL A 75 -4.54 1.77 -5.07
N ASN A 76 -3.77 2.85 -5.17
CA ASN A 76 -3.97 4.04 -4.38
C ASN A 76 -4.31 5.23 -5.28
N ILE A 77 -5.35 5.97 -4.91
CA ILE A 77 -5.93 7.06 -5.69
C ILE A 77 -5.65 8.36 -4.94
N PRO A 78 -4.88 9.30 -5.52
CA PRO A 78 -4.59 10.57 -4.86
C PRO A 78 -5.81 11.50 -4.88
N VAL A 79 -5.76 12.49 -3.98
CA VAL A 79 -6.65 13.67 -4.02
C VAL A 79 -5.74 14.88 -4.18
N PRO A 80 -5.37 15.24 -5.42
CA PRO A 80 -4.49 16.37 -5.67
C PRO A 80 -5.17 17.70 -5.35
N GLU A 81 -4.39 18.68 -4.90
CA GLU A 81 -4.87 19.99 -4.48
C GLU A 81 -5.55 20.76 -5.64
N ASP A 82 -5.08 20.58 -6.87
CA ASP A 82 -5.67 21.12 -8.10
C ASP A 82 -6.94 20.37 -8.56
N GLY A 83 -7.28 19.27 -7.86
CA GLY A 83 -8.48 18.48 -8.10
C GLY A 83 -8.41 17.57 -9.34
N GLU A 84 -7.30 17.57 -10.08
CA GLU A 84 -7.16 16.80 -11.32
C GLU A 84 -6.20 15.61 -11.13
N ILE A 85 -6.72 14.40 -11.38
CA ILE A 85 -5.91 13.18 -11.44
C ILE A 85 -5.37 13.00 -12.85
N LYS A 86 -4.06 13.08 -13.03
CA LYS A 86 -3.37 13.10 -14.32
C LYS A 86 -3.41 11.78 -15.08
N GLY A 87 -3.70 10.67 -14.39
CA GLY A 87 -3.78 9.35 -15.01
C GLY A 87 -3.42 8.21 -14.07
N ILE A 88 -3.09 7.06 -14.65
CA ILE A 88 -2.71 5.84 -13.93
C ILE A 88 -1.24 5.53 -14.22
N LYS A 89 -0.48 5.21 -13.19
CA LYS A 89 0.94 4.80 -13.30
C LYS A 89 1.14 3.45 -12.60
N VAL A 90 1.71 2.49 -13.32
CA VAL A 90 2.19 1.24 -12.72
C VAL A 90 3.54 1.54 -12.06
N CYS A 91 3.68 1.15 -10.82
CA CYS A 91 4.79 1.53 -9.95
C CYS A 91 5.33 0.32 -9.20
N ARG A 92 6.52 0.47 -8.65
CA ARG A 92 6.99 -0.37 -7.55
C ARG A 92 6.64 0.27 -6.20
N GLN A 93 6.65 -0.52 -5.15
CA GLN A 93 6.53 -0.06 -3.77
C GLN A 93 7.74 0.82 -3.41
N ALA A 94 7.49 1.98 -2.80
CA ALA A 94 8.54 2.87 -2.29
C ALA A 94 9.20 2.30 -1.01
N GLN A 95 10.45 2.67 -0.78
CA GLN A 95 11.12 2.43 0.49
C GLN A 95 10.78 3.56 1.48
N ALA A 96 9.61 3.48 2.08
CA ALA A 96 9.18 4.43 3.09
C ALA A 96 8.75 3.70 4.36
N LYS A 97 8.80 4.39 5.50
CA LYS A 97 8.45 3.82 6.80
C LYS A 97 7.88 4.87 7.74
N TRP A 98 7.16 4.40 8.72
CA TRP A 98 6.81 5.22 9.89
C TRP A 98 8.04 5.38 10.78
N LYS A 99 8.28 6.61 11.23
CA LYS A 99 9.21 6.93 12.32
C LYS A 99 8.32 7.26 13.51
N GLU A 100 8.19 6.29 14.40
CA GLU A 100 7.37 6.41 15.59
C GLU A 100 8.02 7.36 16.59
N ASP A 101 7.17 8.07 17.33
CA ASP A 101 7.54 8.89 18.47
C ASP A 101 6.50 8.70 19.59
N PHE A 102 6.86 9.00 20.82
CA PHE A 102 5.98 8.82 21.98
C PHE A 102 5.90 10.11 22.78
N ASP A 103 4.72 10.74 22.75
CA ASP A 103 4.41 11.91 23.55
C ASP A 103 3.97 11.47 24.96
N LYS A 104 4.81 11.76 25.95
CA LYS A 104 4.53 11.42 27.36
C LYS A 104 3.55 12.42 27.95
N ARG A 105 2.43 11.92 28.50
CA ARG A 105 1.37 12.70 29.13
C ARG A 105 1.01 12.14 30.50
N LYS A 106 0.19 12.87 31.24
CA LYS A 106 -0.41 12.43 32.52
C LYS A 106 -1.93 12.37 32.42
N ASP A 107 -2.50 11.33 33.01
CA ASP A 107 -3.94 11.23 33.18
C ASP A 107 -4.43 12.13 34.34
N PRO A 108 -5.76 12.28 34.55
CA PRO A 108 -6.29 13.08 35.68
C PRO A 108 -5.89 12.59 37.09
N PHE A 109 -5.37 11.36 37.20
CA PHE A 109 -4.87 10.78 38.44
C PHE A 109 -3.35 10.89 38.59
N GLY A 110 -2.67 11.61 37.69
CA GLY A 110 -1.23 11.81 37.73
C GLY A 110 -0.38 10.64 37.18
N ARG A 111 -0.99 9.59 36.63
CA ARG A 111 -0.30 8.45 36.08
C ARG A 111 0.21 8.79 34.68
N ASP A 112 1.45 8.37 34.39
CA ASP A 112 2.05 8.56 33.08
C ASP A 112 1.38 7.62 32.05
N TYR A 113 1.04 8.17 30.87
CA TYR A 113 0.72 7.40 29.68
C TYR A 113 1.47 7.96 28.46
N TYR A 114 1.61 7.16 27.43
CA TYR A 114 2.32 7.53 26.22
C TYR A 114 1.37 7.51 25.05
N TRP A 115 1.31 8.63 24.34
CA TRP A 115 0.56 8.74 23.11
C TRP A 115 1.49 8.45 21.95
N MET A 116 1.23 7.36 21.21
CA MET A 116 2.03 7.04 20.04
C MET A 116 1.73 8.05 18.92
N THR A 117 2.76 8.70 18.46
CA THR A 117 2.78 9.63 17.33
C THR A 117 3.79 9.16 16.30
N GLY A 118 3.99 9.91 15.24
CA GLY A 118 5.03 9.60 14.27
C GLY A 118 4.81 10.31 12.95
N ASN A 119 5.82 10.20 12.10
CA ASN A 119 5.82 10.76 10.77
C ASN A 119 6.13 9.67 9.75
N PHE A 120 5.40 9.70 8.63
CA PHE A 120 5.73 8.85 7.49
C PHE A 120 6.92 9.46 6.74
N VAL A 121 7.99 8.68 6.59
CA VAL A 121 9.25 9.14 5.99
C VAL A 121 9.53 8.32 4.75
N ASN A 122 9.48 8.98 3.60
CA ASN A 122 9.90 8.38 2.33
C ASN A 122 11.42 8.52 2.19
N LEU A 123 12.12 7.38 2.10
CA LEU A 123 13.57 7.28 1.89
C LEU A 123 13.92 7.03 0.42
N ASP A 124 12.91 6.90 -0.44
CA ASP A 124 13.06 6.57 -1.85
C ASP A 124 12.92 7.82 -2.71
N HIS A 125 13.85 8.02 -3.62
CA HIS A 125 13.89 9.17 -4.52
C HIS A 125 13.56 8.79 -5.98
N GLY A 126 13.19 7.50 -6.23
CA GLY A 126 12.82 7.02 -7.56
C GLY A 126 11.50 7.61 -8.04
N ASP A 127 11.43 7.92 -9.32
CA ASP A 127 10.22 8.41 -9.98
C ASP A 127 9.29 7.28 -10.46
N ASP A 128 9.69 6.04 -10.22
CA ASP A 128 8.97 4.80 -10.53
C ASP A 128 8.19 4.24 -9.32
N THR A 129 8.14 4.97 -8.20
CA THR A 129 7.50 4.55 -6.95
C THR A 129 6.04 4.99 -6.85
N ASP A 130 5.28 4.27 -6.02
CA ASP A 130 3.89 4.62 -5.68
C ASP A 130 3.81 5.99 -4.97
N GLU A 131 4.72 6.28 -4.03
CA GLU A 131 4.77 7.57 -3.34
C GLU A 131 5.03 8.73 -4.31
N TRP A 132 5.94 8.53 -5.28
CA TRP A 132 6.18 9.54 -6.30
C TRP A 132 4.93 9.76 -7.16
N ALA A 133 4.30 8.68 -7.61
CA ALA A 133 3.10 8.76 -8.43
C ALA A 133 1.97 9.53 -7.74
N LEU A 134 1.69 9.20 -6.47
CA LEU A 134 0.66 9.84 -5.67
C LEU A 134 0.95 11.33 -5.46
N LYS A 135 2.19 11.67 -5.11
CA LYS A 135 2.63 13.06 -4.93
C LYS A 135 2.47 13.91 -6.21
N HIS A 136 2.57 13.28 -7.38
CA HIS A 136 2.47 13.98 -8.66
C HIS A 136 1.07 13.88 -9.30
N GLY A 137 0.06 13.41 -8.55
CA GLY A 137 -1.33 13.38 -9.00
C GLY A 137 -1.69 12.19 -9.89
N TYR A 138 -0.93 11.09 -9.83
CA TYR A 138 -1.25 9.85 -10.55
C TYR A 138 -1.84 8.80 -9.61
N VAL A 139 -2.81 8.05 -10.10
CA VAL A 139 -3.23 6.80 -9.46
C VAL A 139 -2.07 5.83 -9.52
N SER A 140 -1.61 5.33 -8.38
CA SER A 140 -0.57 4.30 -8.33
C SER A 140 -1.20 2.91 -8.43
N VAL A 141 -0.59 2.03 -9.23
CA VAL A 141 -0.94 0.62 -9.33
C VAL A 141 0.34 -0.19 -9.09
N VAL A 142 0.41 -0.86 -7.95
CA VAL A 142 1.56 -1.69 -7.59
C VAL A 142 1.15 -3.16 -7.68
N PRO A 143 1.75 -3.94 -8.60
CA PRO A 143 1.64 -5.39 -8.56
C PRO A 143 2.27 -5.91 -7.28
N THR A 144 1.49 -6.63 -6.48
CA THR A 144 1.87 -7.12 -5.14
C THR A 144 1.74 -8.64 -5.13
N MET A 145 2.59 -9.31 -4.37
CA MET A 145 2.55 -10.76 -4.18
C MET A 145 2.41 -11.10 -2.70
N PHE A 146 1.80 -12.23 -2.40
CA PHE A 146 1.75 -12.75 -1.03
C PHE A 146 3.02 -13.52 -0.63
N ASP A 147 3.82 -13.97 -1.60
CA ASP A 147 5.11 -14.60 -1.30
C ASP A 147 6.14 -13.53 -0.92
N LEU A 148 6.46 -13.49 0.36
CA LEU A 148 7.44 -12.55 0.94
C LEU A 148 8.87 -13.11 0.94
N THR A 149 9.13 -14.23 0.29
CA THR A 149 10.44 -14.83 0.21
C THR A 149 11.38 -13.98 -0.65
N ASP A 150 12.53 -13.59 -0.11
CA ASP A 150 13.62 -13.06 -0.95
C ASP A 150 14.34 -14.21 -1.66
N HIS A 151 13.79 -14.63 -2.78
CA HIS A 151 14.33 -15.75 -3.56
C HIS A 151 15.77 -15.53 -4.00
N GLN A 152 16.22 -14.29 -4.18
CA GLN A 152 17.59 -13.97 -4.57
C GLN A 152 18.59 -14.20 -3.43
N ARG A 153 18.15 -14.15 -2.18
CA ARG A 153 19.00 -14.31 -1.00
C ARG A 153 19.13 -15.75 -0.51
N ILE A 154 18.27 -16.65 -0.96
CA ILE A 154 18.31 -18.06 -0.54
C ILE A 154 19.71 -18.66 -0.78
N ALA A 155 20.27 -18.48 -1.97
CA ALA A 155 21.61 -19.01 -2.30
C ALA A 155 22.73 -18.43 -1.41
N THR A 156 22.61 -17.14 -1.06
CA THR A 156 23.59 -16.46 -0.19
C THR A 156 23.50 -16.97 1.24
N ILE A 157 22.27 -17.13 1.76
CA ILE A 157 22.05 -17.58 3.16
C ILE A 157 22.43 -19.05 3.31
N ASN A 158 22.23 -19.88 2.28
CA ASN A 158 22.68 -21.27 2.28
C ASN A 158 24.21 -21.45 2.40
N GLN A 159 24.99 -20.40 2.17
CA GLN A 159 26.45 -20.41 2.36
C GLN A 159 26.85 -20.11 3.81
N TRP A 160 25.92 -19.71 4.66
CA TRP A 160 26.19 -19.49 6.07
C TRP A 160 26.31 -20.81 6.79
N ASP A 161 27.23 -20.88 7.73
CA ASP A 161 27.40 -22.07 8.59
C ASP A 161 26.35 -22.10 9.70
N LEU A 162 25.13 -22.50 9.32
CA LEU A 162 23.99 -22.54 10.24
C LEU A 162 23.88 -23.87 11.01
N ASN A 163 24.74 -24.88 10.69
CA ASN A 163 24.65 -26.23 11.22
C ASN A 163 25.81 -26.62 12.15
N GLU A 164 26.80 -25.77 12.33
CA GLU A 164 27.83 -25.97 13.35
C GLU A 164 27.27 -25.67 14.75
N GLN A 165 27.33 -26.66 15.63
CA GLN A 165 27.07 -26.56 17.08
C GLN A 165 28.41 -26.48 17.83
#